data_3c5520a89dee20beec9d46fe29e99b9f
#
_entry.id   3c5520a89dee20beec9d46fe29e99b9f
#
_cell.length_a   1.000
_cell.length_b   1.000
_cell.length_c   1.000
_cell.angle_alpha   90.00
_cell.angle_beta   90.00
_cell.angle_gamma   90.00
#
_symmetry.space_group_name_H-M   'P 1'
#
loop_
_entity.id
_entity.type
_entity.pdbx_description
1 polymer ?
#
loop_
_entity_poly.entity_id
_entity_poly.type
_entity_poly.pdbx_seq_one_letter_code
_entity_poly.pdbx_strand_id
1 'polypeptide(L)'
;MLVFRRRWKSSPTGVRRTKRNIVLILIILLLFMVQSFIYIEKNLTPPLTNLAKIRIKQIATQSINAAISDKIARNTNFDKLIDWRTDTNGKITGFMLNYAEHMKITADTISTVQNQLTGLKDIREHIPLGQAMNSTILASFGPNIPIRLVPAGAVKVDLDTRTQNAGINMILVEVFIRITAEVTVIIPFDAVPEIVETEVPISYALVVGDVPAYYYDGKGNPVGGGSNAPTLPNLALPKVSTPSTKEGAMQDAGKEGAGDIGHSAAAPK
;
A
#
# COMPACT_ATOMS: atom_id res chain seq x y z
N MET A 1 45.96 71.58 -68.89
CA MET A 1 44.97 71.36 -67.85
C MET A 1 44.61 69.89 -67.80
N LEU A 2 45.26 69.16 -66.91
CA LEU A 2 45.00 67.67 -66.77
C LEU A 2 44.04 67.43 -65.60
N VAL A 3 42.82 66.97 -65.93
CA VAL A 3 41.79 66.67 -64.95
C VAL A 3 41.98 65.20 -64.49
N PHE A 4 42.49 65.00 -63.24
CA PHE A 4 42.55 63.67 -62.59
C PHE A 4 41.16 63.23 -62.13
N ARG A 5 40.55 62.23 -62.80
CA ARG A 5 39.38 61.59 -62.36
C ARG A 5 39.73 60.56 -61.29
N ARG A 6 39.36 60.81 -60.03
CA ARG A 6 39.46 59.94 -58.87
C ARG A 6 38.41 58.80 -59.02
N ARG A 7 38.85 57.58 -59.35
CA ARG A 7 37.98 56.41 -59.37
C ARG A 7 37.68 55.97 -57.91
N TRP A 8 36.45 56.18 -57.50
CA TRP A 8 35.94 55.58 -56.26
C TRP A 8 35.79 54.06 -56.42
N LYS A 9 36.63 53.28 -55.73
CA LYS A 9 36.46 51.84 -55.57
C LYS A 9 35.41 51.59 -54.49
N SER A 10 34.20 51.26 -54.87
CA SER A 10 33.20 50.68 -53.97
C SER A 10 33.60 49.25 -53.65
N SER A 11 34.00 49.02 -52.44
CA SER A 11 34.30 47.66 -51.97
C SER A 11 32.96 46.89 -51.63
N PRO A 12 32.67 45.75 -52.26
CA PRO A 12 31.47 44.96 -51.99
C PRO A 12 31.71 44.04 -50.80
N THR A 13 31.87 44.61 -49.60
CA THR A 13 32.15 43.83 -48.40
C THR A 13 30.91 43.59 -47.49
N GLY A 14 29.73 44.10 -47.85
CA GLY A 14 28.53 44.02 -47.02
C GLY A 14 27.80 42.65 -47.09
N VAL A 15 27.70 42.02 -48.26
CA VAL A 15 26.83 40.86 -48.50
C VAL A 15 27.37 39.54 -47.91
N ARG A 16 28.71 39.38 -47.87
CA ARG A 16 29.31 38.18 -47.28
C ARG A 16 29.25 38.15 -45.74
N ARG A 17 29.33 39.30 -45.07
CA ARG A 17 29.21 39.42 -43.61
C ARG A 17 27.80 39.16 -43.17
N THR A 18 26.79 39.67 -43.88
CA THR A 18 25.37 39.43 -43.57
C THR A 18 25.00 37.96 -43.69
N LYS A 19 25.43 37.26 -44.76
CA LYS A 19 25.18 35.80 -44.90
C LYS A 19 25.86 34.99 -43.82
N ARG A 20 27.10 35.33 -43.41
CA ARG A 20 27.79 34.67 -42.30
C ARG A 20 27.09 34.89 -40.97
N ASN A 21 26.60 36.07 -40.70
CA ASN A 21 25.86 36.39 -39.48
C ASN A 21 24.50 35.68 -39.43
N ILE A 22 23.79 35.57 -40.57
CA ILE A 22 22.54 34.79 -40.66
C ILE A 22 22.80 33.31 -40.37
N VAL A 23 23.86 32.74 -40.92
CA VAL A 23 24.24 31.35 -40.66
C VAL A 23 24.60 31.14 -39.19
N LEU A 24 25.33 32.06 -38.56
CA LEU A 24 25.64 31.99 -37.12
C LEU A 24 24.39 32.08 -36.25
N ILE A 25 23.47 33.01 -36.57
CA ILE A 25 22.18 33.12 -35.85
C ILE A 25 21.37 31.83 -35.99
N LEU A 26 21.35 31.24 -37.17
CA LEU A 26 20.63 30.00 -37.41
C LEU A 26 21.24 28.81 -36.63
N ILE A 27 22.58 28.75 -36.55
CA ILE A 27 23.29 27.74 -35.74
C ILE A 27 22.98 27.94 -34.23
N ILE A 28 23.02 29.19 -33.74
CA ILE A 28 22.70 29.52 -32.35
C ILE A 28 21.25 29.18 -32.05
N LEU A 29 20.31 29.49 -32.94
CA LEU A 29 18.89 29.12 -32.80
C LEU A 29 18.69 27.64 -32.79
N LEU A 30 19.40 26.90 -33.66
CA LEU A 30 19.35 25.43 -33.67
C LEU A 30 19.88 24.84 -32.36
N LEU A 31 21.01 25.30 -31.86
CA LEU A 31 21.59 24.90 -30.59
C LEU A 31 20.63 25.19 -29.42
N PHE A 32 20.04 26.40 -29.44
CA PHE A 32 19.03 26.74 -28.41
C PHE A 32 17.81 25.85 -28.46
N MET A 33 17.32 25.49 -29.66
CA MET A 33 16.21 24.58 -29.86
C MET A 33 16.52 23.16 -29.32
N VAL A 34 17.71 22.64 -29.64
CA VAL A 34 18.18 21.33 -29.14
C VAL A 34 18.33 21.35 -27.61
N GLN A 35 18.96 22.43 -27.08
CA GLN A 35 19.13 22.59 -25.62
C GLN A 35 17.79 22.70 -24.90
N SER A 36 16.83 23.44 -25.46
CA SER A 36 15.48 23.57 -24.95
C SER A 36 14.74 22.22 -24.97
N PHE A 37 14.89 21.44 -26.03
CA PHE A 37 14.29 20.12 -26.16
C PHE A 37 14.83 19.16 -25.10
N ILE A 38 16.15 19.09 -24.92
CA ILE A 38 16.80 18.25 -23.89
C ILE A 38 16.37 18.69 -22.48
N TYR A 39 16.26 20.00 -22.25
CA TYR A 39 15.81 20.54 -20.96
C TYR A 39 14.36 20.14 -20.66
N ILE A 40 13.47 20.25 -21.65
CA ILE A 40 12.06 19.85 -21.54
C ILE A 40 11.96 18.35 -21.27
N GLU A 41 12.63 17.52 -22.07
CA GLU A 41 12.63 16.08 -21.90
C GLU A 41 13.10 15.67 -20.50
N LYS A 42 14.22 16.21 -20.05
CA LYS A 42 14.83 15.86 -18.77
C LYS A 42 14.02 16.29 -17.54
N ASN A 43 13.33 17.41 -17.61
CA ASN A 43 12.58 17.97 -16.48
C ASN A 43 11.09 17.62 -16.48
N LEU A 44 10.48 17.35 -17.64
CA LEU A 44 9.06 17.03 -17.74
C LEU A 44 8.76 15.55 -17.69
N THR A 45 9.63 14.70 -18.21
CA THR A 45 9.41 13.26 -18.25
C THR A 45 9.21 12.65 -16.86
N PRO A 46 10.06 12.92 -15.84
CA PRO A 46 9.89 12.29 -14.53
C PRO A 46 8.55 12.61 -13.84
N PRO A 47 8.10 13.86 -13.72
CA PRO A 47 6.83 14.17 -13.07
C PRO A 47 5.63 13.64 -13.88
N LEU A 48 5.69 13.68 -15.22
CA LEU A 48 4.67 13.08 -16.08
C LEU A 48 4.57 11.57 -15.88
N THR A 49 5.70 10.88 -15.88
CA THR A 49 5.75 9.44 -15.66
C THR A 49 5.16 9.06 -14.31
N ASN A 50 5.51 9.77 -13.24
CA ASN A 50 4.97 9.51 -11.91
C ASN A 50 3.46 9.73 -11.85
N LEU A 51 2.96 10.82 -12.41
CA LEU A 51 1.52 11.09 -12.45
C LEU A 51 0.77 10.08 -13.31
N ALA A 52 1.34 9.70 -14.46
CA ALA A 52 0.79 8.68 -15.35
C ALA A 52 0.70 7.32 -14.64
N LYS A 53 1.74 6.91 -13.91
CA LYS A 53 1.72 5.68 -13.10
C LYS A 53 0.59 5.69 -12.07
N ILE A 54 0.48 6.76 -11.29
CA ILE A 54 -0.58 6.90 -10.28
C ILE A 54 -1.96 6.81 -10.94
N ARG A 55 -2.17 7.53 -12.05
CA ARG A 55 -3.46 7.54 -12.74
C ARG A 55 -3.82 6.19 -13.33
N ILE A 56 -2.88 5.54 -14.00
CA ILE A 56 -3.08 4.21 -14.58
C ILE A 56 -3.31 3.16 -13.49
N LYS A 57 -2.55 3.20 -12.40
CA LYS A 57 -2.75 2.32 -11.25
C LYS A 57 -4.15 2.48 -10.66
N GLN A 58 -4.63 3.72 -10.50
CA GLN A 58 -5.98 4.02 -10.03
C GLN A 58 -7.04 3.41 -10.94
N ILE A 59 -6.94 3.65 -12.27
CA ILE A 59 -7.90 3.16 -13.25
C ILE A 59 -7.90 1.64 -13.29
N ALA A 60 -6.72 1.03 -13.35
CA ALA A 60 -6.57 -0.44 -13.37
C ALA A 60 -7.16 -1.06 -12.09
N THR A 61 -6.80 -0.55 -10.91
CA THR A 61 -7.31 -1.05 -9.63
C THR A 61 -8.83 -0.92 -9.56
N GLN A 62 -9.38 0.24 -9.93
CA GLN A 62 -10.83 0.47 -9.94
C GLN A 62 -11.55 -0.49 -10.89
N SER A 63 -11.02 -0.67 -12.09
CA SER A 63 -11.59 -1.57 -13.09
C SER A 63 -11.53 -3.04 -12.68
N ILE A 64 -10.42 -3.48 -12.08
CA ILE A 64 -10.26 -4.82 -11.55
C ILE A 64 -11.28 -5.05 -10.42
N ASN A 65 -11.33 -4.15 -9.45
CA ASN A 65 -12.24 -4.28 -8.31
C ASN A 65 -13.71 -4.29 -8.76
N ALA A 66 -14.09 -3.44 -9.71
CA ALA A 66 -15.45 -3.42 -10.25
C ALA A 66 -15.80 -4.73 -10.96
N ALA A 67 -14.89 -5.27 -11.78
CA ALA A 67 -15.11 -6.53 -12.50
C ALA A 67 -15.23 -7.72 -11.56
N ILE A 68 -14.40 -7.77 -10.52
CA ILE A 68 -14.45 -8.84 -9.52
C ILE A 68 -15.69 -8.72 -8.67
N SER A 69 -16.05 -7.52 -8.19
CA SER A 69 -17.26 -7.29 -7.41
C SER A 69 -18.52 -7.68 -8.17
N ASP A 70 -18.61 -7.34 -9.46
CA ASP A 70 -19.73 -7.72 -10.32
C ASP A 70 -19.81 -9.25 -10.50
N LYS A 71 -18.67 -9.91 -10.67
CA LYS A 71 -18.60 -11.38 -10.76
C LYS A 71 -18.99 -12.06 -9.47
N ILE A 72 -18.50 -11.56 -8.32
CA ILE A 72 -18.87 -12.02 -6.99
C ILE A 72 -20.39 -11.92 -6.78
N ALA A 73 -20.97 -10.76 -7.13
CA ALA A 73 -22.39 -10.52 -6.95
C ALA A 73 -23.28 -11.44 -7.80
N ARG A 74 -22.82 -11.88 -8.97
CA ARG A 74 -23.65 -12.64 -9.93
C ARG A 74 -23.60 -14.14 -9.76
N ASN A 75 -22.53 -14.77 -9.31
CA ASN A 75 -22.43 -16.21 -9.52
C ASN A 75 -21.40 -16.99 -8.70
N THR A 76 -20.90 -16.52 -7.60
CA THR A 76 -19.87 -17.29 -6.89
C THR A 76 -20.42 -17.88 -5.61
N ASN A 77 -20.54 -19.23 -5.59
CA ASN A 77 -20.93 -19.99 -4.41
C ASN A 77 -19.73 -20.08 -3.47
N PHE A 78 -19.43 -19.02 -2.73
CA PHE A 78 -18.36 -19.00 -1.74
C PHE A 78 -18.62 -19.92 -0.55
N ASP A 79 -19.87 -20.34 -0.34
CA ASP A 79 -20.25 -21.29 0.71
C ASP A 79 -19.51 -22.64 0.58
N LYS A 80 -19.11 -23.00 -0.65
CA LYS A 80 -18.34 -24.22 -0.92
C LYS A 80 -16.83 -24.07 -0.78
N LEU A 81 -16.36 -22.83 -0.58
CA LEU A 81 -14.93 -22.55 -0.46
C LEU A 81 -14.38 -23.01 0.90
N ILE A 82 -15.19 -22.89 1.94
CA ILE A 82 -14.84 -23.25 3.32
C ILE A 82 -15.62 -24.48 3.73
N ASP A 83 -14.92 -25.55 4.05
CA ASP A 83 -15.46 -26.76 4.60
C ASP A 83 -15.26 -26.74 6.12
N TRP A 84 -16.36 -26.56 6.86
CA TRP A 84 -16.35 -26.48 8.33
C TRP A 84 -16.23 -27.87 8.95
N ARG A 85 -15.26 -28.05 9.84
CA ARG A 85 -15.11 -29.26 10.65
C ARG A 85 -15.78 -29.04 12.00
N THR A 86 -16.73 -29.90 12.31
CA THR A 86 -17.44 -29.88 13.59
C THR A 86 -17.13 -31.13 14.40
N ASP A 87 -17.18 -31.01 15.70
CA ASP A 87 -17.13 -32.16 16.63
C ASP A 87 -18.49 -32.87 16.71
N THR A 88 -18.57 -33.91 17.56
CA THR A 88 -19.77 -34.67 17.81
C THR A 88 -20.92 -33.84 18.40
N ASN A 89 -20.65 -32.69 18.97
CA ASN A 89 -21.60 -31.76 19.56
C ASN A 89 -22.02 -30.64 18.61
N GLY A 90 -21.57 -30.67 17.35
CA GLY A 90 -21.85 -29.64 16.35
C GLY A 90 -20.97 -28.38 16.49
N LYS A 91 -19.96 -28.39 17.37
CA LYS A 91 -19.06 -27.26 17.57
C LYS A 91 -18.00 -27.22 16.48
N ILE A 92 -17.75 -26.05 15.94
CA ILE A 92 -16.70 -25.84 14.94
C ILE A 92 -15.33 -26.02 15.60
N THR A 93 -14.57 -27.01 15.12
CA THR A 93 -13.21 -27.33 15.58
C THR A 93 -12.14 -26.84 14.62
N GLY A 94 -12.52 -26.51 13.39
CA GLY A 94 -11.61 -26.01 12.38
C GLY A 94 -12.31 -25.80 11.05
N PHE A 95 -11.55 -25.36 10.07
CA PHE A 95 -12.01 -25.25 8.70
C PHE A 95 -10.92 -25.71 7.73
N MET A 96 -11.34 -26.17 6.57
CA MET A 96 -10.46 -26.51 5.45
C MET A 96 -10.91 -25.75 4.22
N LEU A 97 -9.95 -25.25 3.43
CA LEU A 97 -10.25 -24.68 2.13
C LEU A 97 -10.43 -25.80 1.10
N ASN A 98 -11.52 -25.75 0.34
CA ASN A 98 -11.73 -26.65 -0.78
C ASN A 98 -10.82 -26.28 -1.94
N TYR A 99 -9.78 -27.06 -2.14
CA TYR A 99 -8.75 -26.77 -3.14
C TYR A 99 -9.31 -26.75 -4.58
N ALA A 100 -10.27 -27.57 -4.90
CA ALA A 100 -10.86 -27.59 -6.23
C ALA A 100 -11.64 -26.30 -6.54
N GLU A 101 -12.42 -25.82 -5.57
CA GLU A 101 -13.15 -24.56 -5.69
C GLU A 101 -12.20 -23.36 -5.67
N HIS A 102 -11.14 -23.42 -4.84
CA HIS A 102 -10.05 -22.43 -4.83
C HIS A 102 -9.42 -22.28 -6.23
N MET A 103 -9.02 -23.38 -6.86
CA MET A 103 -8.41 -23.35 -8.19
C MET A 103 -9.37 -22.81 -9.27
N LYS A 104 -10.65 -23.15 -9.17
CA LYS A 104 -11.67 -22.64 -10.08
C LYS A 104 -11.86 -21.14 -9.95
N ILE A 105 -12.01 -20.65 -8.70
CA ILE A 105 -12.13 -19.19 -8.44
C ILE A 105 -10.89 -18.46 -8.94
N THR A 106 -9.70 -18.99 -8.67
CA THR A 106 -8.42 -18.41 -9.14
C THR A 106 -8.38 -18.33 -10.67
N ALA A 107 -8.67 -19.42 -11.38
CA ALA A 107 -8.67 -19.45 -12.85
C ALA A 107 -9.69 -18.49 -13.45
N ASP A 108 -10.88 -18.45 -12.88
CA ASP A 108 -11.96 -17.56 -13.28
C ASP A 108 -11.61 -16.09 -13.03
N THR A 109 -10.94 -15.80 -11.92
CA THR A 109 -10.48 -14.44 -11.58
C THR A 109 -9.38 -13.99 -12.54
N ILE A 110 -8.39 -14.85 -12.82
CA ILE A 110 -7.33 -14.56 -13.81
C ILE A 110 -7.96 -14.18 -15.15
N SER A 111 -8.87 -15.01 -15.67
CA SER A 111 -9.55 -14.75 -16.94
C SER A 111 -10.31 -13.44 -16.94
N THR A 112 -11.05 -13.15 -15.85
CA THR A 112 -11.84 -11.93 -15.71
C THR A 112 -10.94 -10.70 -15.70
N VAL A 113 -9.88 -10.71 -14.91
CA VAL A 113 -8.94 -9.58 -14.79
C VAL A 113 -8.18 -9.37 -16.10
N GLN A 114 -7.75 -10.45 -16.75
CA GLN A 114 -7.02 -10.36 -18.02
C GLN A 114 -7.89 -9.76 -19.14
N ASN A 115 -9.15 -10.17 -19.22
CA ASN A 115 -10.12 -9.59 -20.16
C ASN A 115 -10.38 -8.12 -19.86
N GLN A 116 -10.55 -7.77 -18.58
CA GLN A 116 -10.77 -6.39 -18.16
C GLN A 116 -9.58 -5.49 -18.50
N LEU A 117 -8.34 -5.92 -18.18
CA LEU A 117 -7.13 -5.17 -18.51
C LEU A 117 -6.93 -5.04 -20.01
N THR A 118 -7.27 -6.08 -20.79
CA THR A 118 -7.21 -6.03 -22.26
C THR A 118 -8.19 -4.99 -22.81
N GLY A 119 -9.40 -4.89 -22.24
CA GLY A 119 -10.36 -3.85 -22.59
C GLY A 119 -9.90 -2.43 -22.29
N LEU A 120 -9.05 -2.25 -21.25
CA LEU A 120 -8.49 -0.94 -20.92
C LEU A 120 -7.44 -0.45 -21.93
N LYS A 121 -6.87 -1.33 -22.75
CA LYS A 121 -5.87 -0.97 -23.77
C LYS A 121 -6.37 0.08 -24.76
N ASP A 122 -7.65 0.06 -25.08
CA ASP A 122 -8.27 0.97 -26.04
C ASP A 122 -8.69 2.31 -25.41
N ILE A 123 -8.66 2.40 -24.09
CA ILE A 123 -9.00 3.62 -23.36
C ILE A 123 -7.82 4.58 -23.39
N ARG A 124 -8.05 5.77 -23.94
CA ARG A 124 -7.09 6.87 -23.97
C ARG A 124 -7.41 7.84 -22.85
N GLU A 125 -6.61 7.81 -21.83
CA GLU A 125 -6.69 8.80 -20.75
C GLU A 125 -5.81 10.00 -21.06
N HIS A 126 -6.15 11.15 -20.48
CA HIS A 126 -5.45 12.40 -20.72
C HIS A 126 -5.04 13.03 -19.40
N ILE A 127 -3.79 13.45 -19.30
CA ILE A 127 -3.28 14.19 -18.16
C ILE A 127 -2.94 15.61 -18.59
N PRO A 128 -3.52 16.64 -17.94
CA PRO A 128 -3.12 18.02 -18.18
C PRO A 128 -1.65 18.22 -17.79
N LEU A 129 -0.84 18.76 -18.70
CA LEU A 129 0.59 18.98 -18.49
C LEU A 129 0.87 19.79 -17.22
N GLY A 130 0.04 20.77 -16.92
CA GLY A 130 0.19 21.60 -15.74
C GLY A 130 0.02 20.88 -14.42
N GLN A 131 -0.75 19.78 -14.37
CA GLN A 131 -0.81 18.95 -13.17
C GLN A 131 0.52 18.27 -12.91
N ALA A 132 1.19 17.78 -13.96
CA ALA A 132 2.51 17.17 -13.84
C ALA A 132 3.57 18.17 -13.36
N MET A 133 3.44 19.45 -13.74
CA MET A 133 4.35 20.51 -13.33
C MET A 133 3.99 21.18 -11.99
N ASN A 134 2.94 20.70 -11.31
CA ASN A 134 2.41 21.31 -10.09
C ASN A 134 2.12 22.84 -10.23
N SER A 135 1.70 23.26 -11.42
CA SER A 135 1.40 24.64 -11.75
C SER A 135 -0.08 24.81 -12.06
N THR A 136 -0.78 25.56 -11.21
CA THR A 136 -2.22 25.82 -11.35
C THR A 136 -2.56 26.54 -12.66
N ILE A 137 -1.68 27.44 -13.10
CA ILE A 137 -1.86 28.23 -14.34
C ILE A 137 -1.75 27.29 -15.55
N LEU A 138 -0.70 26.47 -15.61
CA LEU A 138 -0.49 25.52 -16.71
C LEU A 138 -1.52 24.37 -16.69
N ALA A 139 -2.07 24.03 -15.52
CA ALA A 139 -3.15 23.05 -15.43
C ALA A 139 -4.43 23.51 -16.12
N SER A 140 -4.69 24.83 -16.13
CA SER A 140 -5.90 25.39 -16.75
C SER A 140 -5.77 25.61 -18.26
N PHE A 141 -4.56 25.87 -18.75
CA PHE A 141 -4.32 26.26 -20.15
C PHE A 141 -3.35 25.33 -20.90
N GLY A 142 -2.73 24.38 -20.21
CA GLY A 142 -1.74 23.48 -20.80
C GLY A 142 -2.38 22.40 -21.68
N PRO A 143 -1.59 21.83 -22.61
CA PRO A 143 -2.06 20.71 -23.43
C PRO A 143 -2.31 19.46 -22.59
N ASN A 144 -3.27 18.66 -23.02
CA ASN A 144 -3.53 17.34 -22.46
C ASN A 144 -2.61 16.31 -23.12
N ILE A 145 -1.93 15.53 -22.28
CA ILE A 145 -1.02 14.47 -22.73
C ILE A 145 -1.76 13.15 -22.69
N PRO A 146 -1.88 12.43 -23.83
CA PRO A 146 -2.51 11.13 -23.86
C PRO A 146 -1.61 10.09 -23.20
N ILE A 147 -2.21 9.27 -22.33
CA ILE A 147 -1.58 8.10 -21.73
C ILE A 147 -2.37 6.84 -22.11
N ARG A 148 -1.68 5.73 -22.16
CA ARG A 148 -2.30 4.42 -22.44
C ARG A 148 -1.79 3.38 -21.46
N LEU A 149 -2.68 2.43 -21.14
CA LEU A 149 -2.34 1.23 -20.41
C LEU A 149 -2.24 0.06 -21.40
N VAL A 150 -1.16 -0.71 -21.30
CA VAL A 150 -0.99 -1.96 -22.06
C VAL A 150 -0.65 -3.06 -21.06
N PRO A 151 -1.43 -4.15 -20.96
CA PRO A 151 -1.04 -5.32 -20.16
C PRO A 151 0.32 -5.82 -20.63
N ALA A 152 1.25 -6.01 -19.70
CA ALA A 152 2.63 -6.38 -20.03
C ALA A 152 2.98 -7.83 -19.69
N GLY A 153 2.23 -8.44 -18.79
CA GLY A 153 2.53 -9.78 -18.28
C GLY A 153 1.29 -10.59 -17.96
N ALA A 154 1.51 -11.72 -17.31
CA ALA A 154 0.44 -12.56 -16.78
C ALA A 154 -0.13 -11.96 -15.50
N VAL A 155 -1.44 -12.10 -15.34
CA VAL A 155 -2.12 -11.79 -14.08
C VAL A 155 -1.84 -12.92 -13.10
N LYS A 156 -1.36 -12.59 -11.91
CA LYS A 156 -1.18 -13.50 -10.80
C LYS A 156 -2.33 -13.29 -9.81
N VAL A 157 -2.95 -14.38 -9.40
CA VAL A 157 -4.06 -14.37 -8.43
C VAL A 157 -3.77 -15.39 -7.35
N ASP A 158 -3.70 -14.91 -6.13
CA ASP A 158 -3.55 -15.72 -4.93
C ASP A 158 -4.81 -15.56 -4.07
N LEU A 159 -5.36 -16.68 -3.59
CA LEU A 159 -6.41 -16.67 -2.60
C LEU A 159 -5.78 -16.93 -1.23
N ASP A 160 -6.06 -16.07 -0.28
CA ASP A 160 -5.44 -16.12 1.04
C ASP A 160 -6.46 -15.90 2.15
N THR A 161 -6.08 -16.22 3.39
CA THR A 161 -6.93 -16.07 4.56
C THR A 161 -6.24 -15.24 5.63
N ARG A 162 -7.00 -14.36 6.25
CA ARG A 162 -6.56 -13.54 7.38
C ARG A 162 -7.47 -13.80 8.57
N THR A 163 -6.88 -14.01 9.73
CA THR A 163 -7.65 -14.20 10.97
C THR A 163 -7.46 -13.01 11.90
N GLN A 164 -8.55 -12.54 12.48
CA GLN A 164 -8.54 -11.44 13.44
C GLN A 164 -9.33 -11.83 14.70
N ASN A 165 -8.82 -11.47 15.88
CA ASN A 165 -9.55 -11.63 17.12
C ASN A 165 -10.73 -10.65 17.14
N ALA A 166 -11.95 -11.17 17.26
CA ALA A 166 -13.19 -10.38 17.25
C ALA A 166 -13.80 -10.20 18.66
N GLY A 167 -13.12 -10.65 19.70
CA GLY A 167 -13.56 -10.58 21.09
C GLY A 167 -13.14 -11.79 21.91
N ILE A 168 -13.75 -11.99 23.06
CA ILE A 168 -13.45 -13.15 23.91
C ILE A 168 -13.93 -14.42 23.22
N ASN A 169 -13.00 -15.32 22.88
CA ASN A 169 -13.26 -16.58 22.18
C ASN A 169 -13.95 -16.45 20.82
N MET A 170 -13.75 -15.32 20.12
CA MET A 170 -14.27 -15.13 18.77
C MET A 170 -13.13 -14.82 17.80
N ILE A 171 -13.14 -15.49 16.65
CA ILE A 171 -12.18 -15.28 15.56
C ILE A 171 -12.94 -14.94 14.29
N LEU A 172 -12.64 -13.80 13.71
CA LEU A 172 -13.09 -13.44 12.38
C LEU A 172 -12.09 -14.00 11.35
N VAL A 173 -12.58 -14.84 10.47
CA VAL A 173 -11.83 -15.37 9.33
C VAL A 173 -12.26 -14.60 8.09
N GLU A 174 -11.32 -13.91 7.46
CA GLU A 174 -11.52 -13.21 6.22
C GLU A 174 -10.80 -13.99 5.10
N VAL A 175 -11.53 -14.30 4.04
CA VAL A 175 -10.96 -14.87 2.81
C VAL A 175 -10.91 -13.76 1.77
N PHE A 176 -9.75 -13.54 1.19
CA PHE A 176 -9.56 -12.49 0.20
C PHE A 176 -8.75 -12.99 -1.00
N ILE A 177 -8.97 -12.35 -2.14
CA ILE A 177 -8.20 -12.56 -3.35
C ILE A 177 -7.19 -11.42 -3.46
N ARG A 178 -5.91 -11.78 -3.58
CA ARG A 178 -4.83 -10.86 -3.93
C ARG A 178 -4.54 -10.99 -5.42
N ILE A 179 -4.64 -9.87 -6.12
CA ILE A 179 -4.44 -9.80 -7.56
C ILE A 179 -3.23 -8.93 -7.82
N THR A 180 -2.26 -9.47 -8.54
CA THR A 180 -1.07 -8.75 -8.99
C THR A 180 -1.04 -8.80 -10.51
N ALA A 181 -1.04 -7.64 -11.14
CA ALA A 181 -0.99 -7.50 -12.59
C ALA A 181 0.12 -6.54 -13.00
N GLU A 182 0.90 -6.91 -13.99
CA GLU A 182 1.91 -6.04 -14.57
C GLU A 182 1.32 -5.32 -15.78
N VAL A 183 1.43 -4.00 -15.79
CA VAL A 183 0.96 -3.16 -16.88
C VAL A 183 2.06 -2.20 -17.31
N THR A 184 2.13 -1.91 -18.60
CA THR A 184 3.02 -0.87 -19.11
C THR A 184 2.22 0.42 -19.31
N VAL A 185 2.71 1.47 -18.69
CA VAL A 185 2.21 2.83 -18.85
C VAL A 185 2.93 3.47 -20.03
N ILE A 186 2.22 3.77 -21.11
CA ILE A 186 2.78 4.41 -22.30
C ILE A 186 2.42 5.88 -22.26
N ILE A 187 3.45 6.73 -22.30
CA ILE A 187 3.38 8.17 -22.47
C ILE A 187 4.14 8.55 -23.76
N PRO A 188 3.96 9.76 -24.33
CA PRO A 188 4.59 10.13 -25.62
C PRO A 188 6.11 9.99 -25.67
N PHE A 189 6.81 10.07 -24.54
CA PHE A 189 8.28 10.07 -24.48
C PHE A 189 8.86 8.87 -23.75
N ASP A 190 8.01 8.01 -23.15
CA ASP A 190 8.48 6.92 -22.30
C ASP A 190 7.46 5.78 -22.22
N ALA A 191 7.93 4.59 -21.86
CA ALA A 191 7.10 3.43 -21.59
C ALA A 191 7.64 2.71 -20.35
N VAL A 192 6.89 2.76 -19.25
CA VAL A 192 7.37 2.31 -17.95
C VAL A 192 6.46 1.20 -17.41
N PRO A 193 7.03 0.06 -16.98
CA PRO A 193 6.27 -0.97 -16.30
C PRO A 193 5.82 -0.49 -14.91
N GLU A 194 4.62 -0.90 -14.53
CA GLU A 194 4.03 -0.64 -13.22
C GLU A 194 3.29 -1.87 -12.73
N ILE A 195 3.42 -2.18 -11.45
CA ILE A 195 2.73 -3.29 -10.81
C ILE A 195 1.45 -2.75 -10.14
N VAL A 196 0.33 -3.31 -10.55
CA VAL A 196 -0.98 -3.07 -9.95
C VAL A 196 -1.30 -4.21 -9.02
N GLU A 197 -1.42 -3.92 -7.74
CA GLU A 197 -1.78 -4.89 -6.71
C GLU A 197 -3.05 -4.41 -6.01
N THR A 198 -4.00 -5.33 -5.83
CA THR A 198 -5.24 -5.08 -5.10
C THR A 198 -5.68 -6.32 -4.34
N GLU A 199 -6.31 -6.13 -3.19
CA GLU A 199 -6.93 -7.16 -2.39
C GLU A 199 -8.45 -6.96 -2.39
N VAL A 200 -9.19 -8.01 -2.67
CA VAL A 200 -10.65 -7.98 -2.67
C VAL A 200 -11.15 -9.05 -1.71
N PRO A 201 -11.81 -8.66 -0.61
CA PRO A 201 -12.43 -9.63 0.29
C PRO A 201 -13.60 -10.32 -0.41
N ILE A 202 -13.69 -11.64 -0.26
CA ILE A 202 -14.73 -12.46 -0.88
C ILE A 202 -15.66 -13.14 0.11
N SER A 203 -15.17 -13.41 1.32
CA SER A 203 -15.98 -14.04 2.35
C SER A 203 -15.47 -13.67 3.74
N TYR A 204 -16.42 -13.53 4.65
CA TYR A 204 -16.17 -13.37 6.09
C TYR A 204 -16.90 -14.47 6.86
N ALA A 205 -16.21 -15.08 7.80
CA ALA A 205 -16.79 -16.04 8.70
C ALA A 205 -16.41 -15.74 10.15
N LEU A 206 -17.40 -15.63 11.02
CA LEU A 206 -17.18 -15.46 12.45
C LEU A 206 -17.28 -16.80 13.15
N VAL A 207 -16.17 -17.25 13.70
CA VAL A 207 -16.13 -18.46 14.53
C VAL A 207 -16.27 -18.03 15.98
N VAL A 208 -17.34 -18.50 16.63
CA VAL A 208 -17.63 -18.19 18.03
C VAL A 208 -17.28 -19.44 18.86
N GLY A 209 -16.31 -19.32 19.74
CA GLY A 209 -15.96 -20.32 20.70
C GLY A 209 -16.82 -20.23 21.98
N ASP A 210 -16.74 -21.23 22.84
CA ASP A 210 -17.43 -21.19 24.12
C ASP A 210 -16.79 -20.16 25.04
N VAL A 211 -17.63 -19.36 25.66
CA VAL A 211 -17.20 -18.49 26.75
C VAL A 211 -17.24 -19.34 28.02
N PRO A 212 -16.15 -19.43 28.80
CA PRO A 212 -16.20 -20.17 30.07
C PRO A 212 -17.32 -19.61 30.94
N ALA A 213 -18.14 -20.50 31.47
CA ALA A 213 -19.27 -20.14 32.31
C ALA A 213 -18.83 -19.50 33.64
N TYR A 214 -17.56 -19.59 33.98
CA TYR A 214 -16.98 -19.08 35.21
C TYR A 214 -15.49 -18.74 35.01
N TYR A 215 -15.02 -17.75 35.74
CA TYR A 215 -13.61 -17.35 35.82
C TYR A 215 -13.14 -17.56 37.26
N TYR A 216 -11.85 -17.77 37.44
CA TYR A 216 -11.24 -17.83 38.77
C TYR A 216 -10.56 -16.51 39.07
N ASP A 217 -10.72 -16.01 40.32
CA ASP A 217 -9.97 -14.87 40.80
C ASP A 217 -8.48 -15.20 41.03
N GLY A 218 -7.65 -14.22 41.34
CA GLY A 218 -6.24 -14.44 41.65
C GLY A 218 -5.98 -15.30 42.90
N LYS A 219 -7.03 -15.67 43.64
CA LYS A 219 -6.98 -16.55 44.81
C LYS A 219 -7.55 -17.96 44.52
N GLY A 220 -7.98 -18.19 43.26
CA GLY A 220 -8.51 -19.47 42.83
C GLY A 220 -10.01 -19.69 43.16
N ASN A 221 -10.74 -18.63 43.50
CA ASN A 221 -12.18 -18.74 43.74
C ASN A 221 -12.94 -18.49 42.42
N PRO A 222 -14.00 -19.24 42.12
CA PRO A 222 -14.82 -19.02 40.94
C PRO A 222 -15.56 -17.66 41.08
N VAL A 223 -15.46 -16.84 40.04
CA VAL A 223 -16.14 -15.54 39.95
C VAL A 223 -17.24 -15.66 38.90
N GLY A 224 -18.48 -15.46 39.26
CA GLY A 224 -19.60 -15.42 38.32
C GLY A 224 -20.23 -16.81 38.10
N GLY A 225 -21.44 -16.96 38.56
CA GLY A 225 -22.36 -18.03 38.23
C GLY A 225 -22.25 -19.27 39.10
N GLY A 226 -23.31 -19.70 39.56
CA GLY A 226 -23.82 -20.95 40.05
C GLY A 226 -22.91 -21.93 40.81
N SER A 227 -23.48 -22.54 41.78
CA SER A 227 -22.91 -23.53 42.71
C SER A 227 -22.26 -24.80 42.09
N ASN A 228 -22.06 -24.84 40.79
CA ASN A 228 -21.53 -25.99 40.06
C ASN A 228 -20.17 -25.74 39.38
N ALA A 229 -19.41 -24.71 39.79
CA ALA A 229 -18.06 -24.53 39.28
C ALA A 229 -17.16 -25.70 39.76
N PRO A 230 -16.48 -26.44 38.89
CA PRO A 230 -15.56 -27.48 39.33
C PRO A 230 -14.47 -26.86 40.19
N THR A 231 -14.20 -27.47 41.34
CA THR A 231 -13.06 -27.07 42.18
C THR A 231 -11.78 -27.27 41.38
N LEU A 232 -10.91 -26.25 41.40
CA LEU A 232 -9.57 -26.40 40.81
C LEU A 232 -8.91 -27.66 41.35
N PRO A 233 -8.27 -28.49 40.51
CA PRO A 233 -7.44 -29.55 41.01
C PRO A 233 -6.41 -28.92 41.97
N ASN A 234 -6.30 -29.52 43.17
CA ASN A 234 -5.43 -29.02 44.23
C ASN A 234 -3.97 -29.08 43.74
N LEU A 235 -3.54 -28.07 43.04
CA LEU A 235 -2.15 -27.89 42.67
C LEU A 235 -1.40 -27.52 43.98
N ALA A 236 -0.96 -28.53 44.72
CA ALA A 236 -0.05 -28.35 45.83
C ALA A 236 1.22 -27.69 45.28
N LEU A 237 1.28 -26.36 45.40
CA LEU A 237 2.50 -25.66 45.15
C LEU A 237 3.58 -26.25 46.07
N PRO A 238 4.75 -26.65 45.60
CA PRO A 238 5.83 -27.10 46.44
C PRO A 238 6.09 -26.01 47.49
N LYS A 239 5.97 -26.40 48.77
CA LYS A 239 6.31 -25.47 49.86
C LYS A 239 7.76 -25.11 49.68
N VAL A 240 8.04 -23.88 49.28
CA VAL A 240 9.36 -23.30 49.35
C VAL A 240 9.65 -23.15 50.84
N SER A 241 10.44 -24.08 51.39
CA SER A 241 10.97 -23.97 52.74
C SER A 241 11.96 -22.80 52.74
N THR A 242 11.53 -21.68 53.26
CA THR A 242 12.44 -20.60 53.62
C THR A 242 13.42 -21.13 54.68
N PRO A 243 14.75 -21.00 54.50
CA PRO A 243 15.67 -21.38 55.55
C PRO A 243 15.44 -20.49 56.77
N SER A 244 15.12 -21.16 57.89
CA SER A 244 15.01 -20.51 59.21
C SER A 244 16.34 -19.90 59.59
N THR A 245 16.45 -18.61 59.54
CA THR A 245 17.55 -17.85 60.15
C THR A 245 17.36 -17.89 61.65
N LYS A 246 18.22 -18.61 62.34
CA LYS A 246 18.31 -18.61 63.80
C LYS A 246 18.65 -17.19 64.25
N GLU A 247 17.72 -16.54 64.87
CA GLU A 247 17.87 -15.28 65.58
C GLU A 247 18.58 -15.61 66.93
N GLY A 248 19.90 -15.27 66.96
CA GLY A 248 20.68 -15.27 68.18
C GLY A 248 20.41 -13.98 68.93
N ALA A 249 19.97 -14.15 70.17
CA ALA A 249 19.80 -13.11 71.15
C ALA A 249 21.06 -12.29 71.36
N MET A 250 20.95 -10.96 71.34
CA MET A 250 21.82 -10.09 72.12
C MET A 250 21.03 -8.85 72.51
N GLN A 251 21.01 -8.66 73.83
CA GLN A 251 20.40 -7.58 74.58
C GLN A 251 21.12 -6.23 74.36
N ASP A 252 20.31 -5.22 74.52
CA ASP A 252 20.56 -3.98 75.29
C ASP A 252 21.57 -2.95 74.79
N ALA A 253 21.03 -1.77 74.67
CA ALA A 253 21.49 -0.48 75.14
C ALA A 253 21.33 0.69 74.18
N GLY A 254 20.58 1.68 74.62
CA GLY A 254 20.97 3.08 74.42
C GLY A 254 20.16 3.92 73.40
N LYS A 255 19.10 4.49 73.92
CA LYS A 255 18.78 5.94 73.99
C LYS A 255 19.28 6.90 72.90
N GLU A 256 18.29 7.70 72.47
CA GLU A 256 18.35 9.11 72.09
C GLU A 256 18.72 9.52 70.67
N GLY A 257 17.82 10.35 70.15
CA GLY A 257 18.18 11.33 69.13
C GLY A 257 17.06 11.70 68.17
N ALA A 258 16.34 12.72 68.54
CA ALA A 258 15.36 13.45 67.73
C ALA A 258 15.97 14.02 66.45
N GLY A 259 15.12 14.23 65.43
CA GLY A 259 15.45 15.01 64.25
C GLY A 259 14.46 14.80 63.11
N ASP A 260 13.41 15.40 63.16
CA ASP A 260 12.54 16.23 62.34
C ASP A 260 13.22 16.79 61.07
N ILE A 261 12.36 17.09 60.11
CA ILE A 261 12.49 17.81 58.83
C ILE A 261 12.44 16.83 57.63
N GLY A 262 11.41 16.78 56.73
CA GLY A 262 10.60 17.88 56.24
C GLY A 262 10.78 17.96 54.71
N HIS A 263 9.66 17.90 54.00
CA HIS A 263 9.43 18.39 52.60
C HIS A 263 10.18 17.71 51.44
N SER A 264 9.68 17.46 50.28
CA SER A 264 8.72 18.12 49.40
C SER A 264 8.60 17.34 48.11
N ALA A 265 7.38 17.18 47.65
CA ALA A 265 6.84 17.28 46.30
C ALA A 265 7.76 17.26 45.08
N ALA A 266 7.42 16.47 44.06
CA ALA A 266 6.97 16.92 42.74
C ALA A 266 6.98 15.81 41.72
N ALA A 267 5.82 15.46 41.17
CA ALA A 267 5.70 15.04 39.76
C ALA A 267 5.97 16.28 38.89
N PRO A 268 6.26 16.22 37.61
CA PRO A 268 5.40 15.70 36.57
C PRO A 268 6.15 15.18 35.32
N LYS A 269 5.62 14.56 34.47
CA LYS A 269 4.99 14.73 33.14
C LYS A 269 4.98 13.40 32.41
#